data_156ff6358e0ee891a27db9aa0f77f599
#
_entry.id   156ff6358e0ee891a27db9aa0f77f599
#
_cell.length_a   1.000
_cell.length_b   1.000
_cell.length_c   1.000
_cell.angle_alpha   90.00
_cell.angle_beta   90.00
_cell.angle_gamma   90.00
#
_symmetry.space_group_name_H-M   'P 1'
#
loop_
_entity.id
_entity.type
_entity.pdbx_description
1 polymer ?
#
loop_
_entity_poly.entity_id
_entity_poly.type
_entity_poly.pdbx_seq_one_letter_code
_entity_poly.pdbx_strand_id
1 'polypeptide(L)'
;MSSSKTISIIGGGCAGYSLLNKLKNVSNIEIDFFIGKNEGINNFWGYWEYDKDIPDNILSGKWNKWKISTQDGEKFFESSSHPYCVTTRHNWISYCKQNTNKKNIRILKEDIIEINNKIYNKNNDEIISDFIFDSRYKNKSKNIFLQHFKGFLIKTETDCFDD
;
A
#
# COMPACT_ATOMS: atom_id res chain seq x y z
N MET A 1 32.22 -7.23 -12.76
CA MET A 1 30.83 -7.62 -12.39
C MET A 1 30.31 -6.54 -11.47
N SER A 2 29.18 -5.90 -11.80
CA SER A 2 28.56 -4.91 -10.92
C SER A 2 28.08 -5.63 -9.65
N SER A 3 28.50 -5.16 -8.47
CA SER A 3 28.03 -5.72 -7.20
C SER A 3 26.51 -5.54 -7.10
N SER A 4 25.82 -6.56 -6.61
CA SER A 4 24.38 -6.44 -6.31
C SER A 4 24.16 -5.33 -5.29
N LYS A 5 23.10 -4.52 -5.48
CA LYS A 5 22.69 -3.50 -4.52
C LYS A 5 21.73 -4.08 -3.49
N THR A 6 21.89 -3.68 -2.25
CA THR A 6 21.04 -4.13 -1.15
C THR A 6 19.96 -3.07 -0.83
N ILE A 7 18.72 -3.52 -0.65
CA ILE A 7 17.56 -2.66 -0.35
C ILE A 7 16.85 -3.21 0.88
N SER A 8 16.65 -2.37 1.89
CA SER A 8 15.77 -2.68 3.01
C SER A 8 14.46 -1.92 2.87
N ILE A 9 13.34 -2.65 2.91
CA ILE A 9 11.99 -2.09 2.94
C ILE A 9 11.40 -2.40 4.31
N ILE A 10 10.98 -1.37 5.04
CA ILE A 10 10.44 -1.51 6.40
C ILE A 10 8.97 -1.09 6.41
N GLY A 11 8.12 -2.01 6.86
CA GLY A 11 6.68 -1.80 6.97
C GLY A 11 5.85 -2.62 6.00
N GLY A 12 5.11 -3.61 6.51
CA GLY A 12 4.21 -4.52 5.77
C GLY A 12 2.84 -3.91 5.44
N GLY A 13 2.79 -2.61 5.20
CA GLY A 13 1.60 -1.90 4.73
C GLY A 13 1.48 -1.86 3.20
N CYS A 14 0.43 -1.20 2.69
CA CYS A 14 0.22 -1.05 1.24
C CYS A 14 1.43 -0.41 0.53
N ALA A 15 2.05 0.61 1.12
CA ALA A 15 3.20 1.29 0.53
C ALA A 15 4.42 0.36 0.41
N GLY A 16 4.76 -0.39 1.46
CA GLY A 16 5.89 -1.35 1.42
C GLY A 16 5.67 -2.46 0.41
N TYR A 17 4.47 -3.05 0.37
CA TYR A 17 4.12 -4.06 -0.63
C TYR A 17 4.06 -3.49 -2.06
N SER A 18 3.61 -2.25 -2.25
CA SER A 18 3.62 -1.60 -3.57
C SER A 18 5.04 -1.42 -4.09
N LEU A 19 5.95 -0.92 -3.25
CA LEU A 19 7.36 -0.79 -3.61
C LEU A 19 7.99 -2.14 -3.94
N LEU A 20 7.76 -3.15 -3.08
CA LEU A 20 8.25 -4.52 -3.31
C LEU A 20 7.75 -5.06 -4.65
N ASN A 21 6.46 -4.88 -4.96
CA ASN A 21 5.87 -5.32 -6.21
C ASN A 21 6.47 -4.63 -7.45
N LYS A 22 6.82 -3.35 -7.36
CA LYS A 22 7.52 -2.61 -8.43
C LYS A 22 8.97 -3.08 -8.61
N LEU A 23 9.66 -3.40 -7.53
CA LEU A 23 11.07 -3.80 -7.55
C LEU A 23 11.29 -5.30 -7.87
N LYS A 24 10.27 -6.14 -7.80
CA LYS A 24 10.39 -7.60 -7.95
C LYS A 24 11.09 -8.09 -9.24
N ASN A 25 11.06 -7.29 -10.30
CA ASN A 25 11.66 -7.63 -11.60
C ASN A 25 12.98 -6.89 -11.88
N VAL A 26 13.44 -6.06 -10.95
CA VAL A 26 14.72 -5.36 -11.08
C VAL A 26 15.86 -6.37 -10.86
N SER A 27 16.80 -6.42 -11.81
CA SER A 27 17.99 -7.25 -11.71
C SER A 27 19.06 -6.59 -10.83
N ASN A 28 19.98 -7.40 -10.33
CA ASN A 28 21.14 -6.95 -9.54
C ASN A 28 20.80 -6.19 -8.24
N ILE A 29 19.66 -6.55 -7.63
CA ILE A 29 19.27 -6.10 -6.30
C ILE A 29 18.96 -7.28 -5.40
N GLU A 30 19.24 -7.12 -4.11
CA GLU A 30 18.78 -7.99 -3.04
C GLU A 30 17.87 -7.19 -2.11
N ILE A 31 16.72 -7.74 -1.74
CA ILE A 31 15.71 -7.03 -0.95
C ILE A 31 15.46 -7.75 0.36
N ASP A 32 15.63 -7.04 1.47
CA ASP A 32 15.14 -7.41 2.79
C ASP A 32 13.85 -6.65 3.08
N PHE A 33 12.75 -7.37 3.17
CA PHE A 33 11.45 -6.80 3.46
C PHE A 33 11.00 -7.12 4.88
N PHE A 34 11.08 -6.13 5.75
CA PHE A 34 10.72 -6.25 7.15
C PHE A 34 9.24 -5.94 7.37
N ILE A 35 8.49 -6.93 7.80
CA ILE A 35 7.08 -6.79 8.14
C ILE A 35 6.90 -6.98 9.65
N GLY A 36 6.23 -6.04 10.30
CA GLY A 36 5.92 -6.14 11.72
C GLY A 36 5.00 -7.33 12.02
N LYS A 37 4.94 -7.71 13.29
CA LYS A 37 4.12 -8.85 13.75
C LYS A 37 2.63 -8.59 13.67
N ASN A 38 2.22 -7.32 13.76
CA ASN A 38 0.82 -6.93 13.76
C ASN A 38 0.32 -6.77 12.33
N GLU A 39 -0.68 -7.56 11.97
CA GLU A 39 -1.46 -7.33 10.76
C GLU A 39 -2.33 -6.09 11.00
N GLY A 40 -2.20 -5.07 10.16
CA GLY A 40 -3.04 -3.87 10.26
C GLY A 40 -4.49 -4.16 9.90
N ILE A 41 -5.37 -3.21 10.22
CA ILE A 41 -6.81 -3.27 9.90
C ILE A 41 -7.00 -3.43 8.37
N ASN A 42 -7.97 -4.25 7.97
CA ASN A 42 -8.34 -4.42 6.57
C ASN A 42 -9.21 -3.24 6.11
N ASN A 43 -8.56 -2.15 5.74
CA ASN A 43 -9.22 -0.94 5.26
C ASN A 43 -9.48 -1.02 3.76
N PHE A 44 -10.52 -0.29 3.30
CA PHE A 44 -10.71 0.02 1.90
C PHE A 44 -9.70 1.07 1.45
N TRP A 45 -9.24 0.90 0.24
CA TRP A 45 -8.34 1.82 -0.45
C TRP A 45 -8.98 2.26 -1.76
N GLY A 46 -9.46 3.52 -1.79
CA GLY A 46 -10.09 4.13 -2.94
C GLY A 46 -9.13 5.05 -3.68
N TYR A 47 -9.17 5.03 -5.00
CA TYR A 47 -8.29 5.83 -5.85
C TYR A 47 -8.90 6.02 -7.25
N TRP A 48 -8.48 7.06 -7.96
CA TRP A 48 -8.75 7.19 -9.39
C TRP A 48 -7.68 6.43 -10.16
N GLU A 49 -8.12 5.51 -11.03
CA GLU A 49 -7.20 4.72 -11.84
C GLU A 49 -6.56 5.61 -12.90
N TYR A 50 -5.27 5.79 -12.81
CA TYR A 50 -4.47 6.54 -13.78
C TYR A 50 -3.67 5.58 -14.67
N ASP A 51 -2.95 4.67 -14.05
CA ASP A 51 -2.25 3.56 -14.67
C ASP A 51 -2.90 2.25 -14.22
N LYS A 52 -3.08 1.29 -15.12
CA LYS A 52 -3.65 -0.02 -14.78
C LYS A 52 -2.68 -0.89 -13.94
N ASP A 53 -2.17 -0.32 -12.87
CA ASP A 53 -1.23 -0.98 -11.98
C ASP A 53 -1.88 -2.04 -11.09
N ILE A 54 -3.17 -1.89 -10.81
CA ILE A 54 -3.94 -2.80 -9.97
C ILE A 54 -4.88 -3.61 -10.87
N PRO A 55 -4.76 -4.95 -10.89
CA PRO A 55 -5.61 -5.79 -11.72
C PRO A 55 -7.09 -5.70 -11.31
N ASP A 56 -7.98 -5.73 -12.29
CA ASP A 56 -9.43 -5.62 -12.05
C ASP A 56 -9.97 -6.75 -11.15
N ASN A 57 -9.37 -7.94 -11.19
CA ASN A 57 -9.82 -9.09 -10.40
C ASN A 57 -9.59 -8.98 -8.88
N ILE A 58 -8.87 -7.96 -8.41
CA ILE A 58 -8.70 -7.68 -6.98
C ILE A 58 -9.45 -6.42 -6.53
N LEU A 59 -10.16 -5.77 -7.44
CA LEU A 59 -11.02 -4.63 -7.11
C LEU A 59 -12.27 -5.11 -6.38
N SER A 60 -12.72 -4.32 -5.41
CA SER A 60 -14.01 -4.46 -4.75
C SER A 60 -15.10 -3.66 -5.46
N GLY A 61 -14.71 -2.69 -6.28
CA GLY A 61 -15.61 -1.89 -7.09
C GLY A 61 -14.85 -0.98 -8.05
N LYS A 62 -15.53 -0.63 -9.16
CA LYS A 62 -15.01 0.29 -10.20
C LYS A 62 -16.19 1.05 -10.79
N TRP A 63 -16.12 2.37 -10.77
CA TRP A 63 -17.20 3.24 -11.21
C TRP A 63 -16.67 4.34 -12.12
N ASN A 64 -17.36 4.56 -13.22
CA ASN A 64 -17.09 5.66 -14.16
C ASN A 64 -17.79 6.94 -13.77
N LYS A 65 -18.82 6.85 -12.94
CA LYS A 65 -19.63 7.98 -12.48
C LYS A 65 -19.63 8.06 -10.96
N TRP A 66 -19.56 9.26 -10.43
CA TRP A 66 -19.70 9.49 -9.00
C TRP A 66 -20.34 10.85 -8.72
N LYS A 67 -20.91 10.98 -7.55
CA LYS A 67 -21.55 12.19 -7.07
C LYS A 67 -20.89 12.68 -5.81
N ILE A 68 -20.68 13.98 -5.72
CA ILE A 68 -20.27 14.65 -4.49
C ILE A 68 -21.43 15.54 -4.04
N SER A 69 -21.93 15.30 -2.83
CA SER A 69 -22.97 16.11 -2.20
C SER A 69 -22.38 16.90 -1.04
N THR A 70 -22.63 18.20 -1.02
CA THR A 70 -22.20 19.12 0.05
C THR A 70 -23.40 19.97 0.49
N GLN A 71 -23.23 20.83 1.49
CA GLN A 71 -24.26 21.80 1.90
C GLN A 71 -24.60 22.80 0.78
N ASP A 72 -23.66 23.07 -0.15
CA ASP A 72 -23.83 24.01 -1.25
C ASP A 72 -24.45 23.38 -2.51
N GLY A 73 -24.74 22.07 -2.47
CA GLY A 73 -25.36 21.33 -3.57
C GLY A 73 -24.65 20.05 -3.95
N GLU A 74 -25.06 19.51 -5.09
CA GLU A 74 -24.57 18.26 -5.64
C GLU A 74 -23.82 18.48 -6.96
N LYS A 75 -22.75 17.73 -7.16
CA LYS A 75 -22.00 17.69 -8.42
C LYS A 75 -21.82 16.26 -8.88
N PHE A 76 -22.11 16.02 -10.13
CA PHE A 76 -21.91 14.75 -10.81
C PHE A 76 -20.64 14.80 -11.65
N PHE A 77 -19.90 13.69 -11.63
CA PHE A 77 -18.67 13.53 -12.39
C PHE A 77 -18.71 12.21 -13.14
N GLU A 78 -18.08 12.21 -14.32
CA GLU A 78 -17.94 11.02 -15.14
C GLU A 78 -16.53 10.98 -15.73
N SER A 79 -15.89 9.80 -15.71
CA SER A 79 -14.61 9.57 -16.37
C SER A 79 -14.45 8.10 -16.69
N SER A 80 -14.41 7.77 -17.97
CA SER A 80 -14.07 6.41 -18.44
C SER A 80 -12.56 6.17 -18.51
N SER A 81 -11.76 7.24 -18.62
CA SER A 81 -10.30 7.14 -18.64
C SER A 81 -9.67 7.05 -17.26
N HIS A 82 -10.36 7.58 -16.23
CA HIS A 82 -9.91 7.59 -14.84
C HIS A 82 -11.07 7.19 -13.92
N PRO A 83 -11.54 5.95 -13.99
CA PRO A 83 -12.62 5.48 -13.12
C PRO A 83 -12.19 5.52 -11.64
N TYR A 84 -13.16 5.67 -10.75
CA TYR A 84 -12.92 5.51 -9.33
C TYR A 84 -12.92 4.04 -8.98
N CYS A 85 -11.82 3.56 -8.42
CA CYS A 85 -11.61 2.17 -8.07
C CYS A 85 -11.46 2.00 -6.57
N VAL A 86 -11.93 0.88 -6.06
CA VAL A 86 -11.77 0.50 -4.66
C VAL A 86 -11.22 -0.92 -4.57
N THR A 87 -10.21 -1.10 -3.75
CA THR A 87 -9.72 -2.43 -3.33
C THR A 87 -9.59 -2.47 -1.81
N THR A 88 -9.41 -3.65 -1.24
CA THR A 88 -9.07 -3.77 0.18
C THR A 88 -7.56 -3.91 0.36
N ARG A 89 -7.07 -3.50 1.54
CA ARG A 89 -5.69 -3.76 1.94
C ARG A 89 -5.34 -5.25 1.82
N HIS A 90 -6.25 -6.12 2.21
CA HIS A 90 -6.06 -7.57 2.14
C HIS A 90 -5.87 -8.06 0.70
N ASN A 91 -6.74 -7.65 -0.22
CA ASN A 91 -6.68 -8.04 -1.63
C ASN A 91 -5.36 -7.61 -2.26
N TRP A 92 -4.96 -6.35 -2.03
CA TRP A 92 -3.71 -5.81 -2.55
C TRP A 92 -2.48 -6.54 -2.02
N ILE A 93 -2.41 -6.74 -0.70
CA ILE A 93 -1.27 -7.45 -0.07
C ILE A 93 -1.22 -8.91 -0.54
N SER A 94 -2.35 -9.60 -0.64
CA SER A 94 -2.42 -10.98 -1.14
C SER A 94 -1.92 -11.08 -2.58
N TYR A 95 -2.33 -10.16 -3.44
CA TYR A 95 -1.83 -10.06 -4.81
C TYR A 95 -0.31 -9.85 -4.85
N CYS A 96 0.21 -8.91 -4.07
CA CYS A 96 1.65 -8.66 -4.01
C CYS A 96 2.42 -9.89 -3.52
N LYS A 97 1.96 -10.56 -2.47
CA LYS A 97 2.58 -11.78 -1.94
C LYS A 97 2.69 -12.90 -2.99
N GLN A 98 1.65 -13.14 -3.76
CA GLN A 98 1.65 -14.14 -4.82
C GLN A 98 2.70 -13.86 -5.91
N ASN A 99 2.98 -12.58 -6.14
CA ASN A 99 3.85 -12.12 -7.22
C ASN A 99 5.30 -11.83 -6.79
N THR A 100 5.65 -11.98 -5.50
CA THR A 100 6.96 -11.58 -4.96
C THR A 100 7.83 -12.76 -4.47
N ASN A 101 7.47 -14.00 -4.79
CA ASN A 101 8.29 -15.16 -4.45
C ASN A 101 9.52 -15.25 -5.36
N LYS A 102 10.54 -14.50 -5.08
CA LYS A 102 11.81 -14.42 -5.83
C LYS A 102 12.99 -14.74 -4.92
N LYS A 103 14.06 -15.35 -5.47
CA LYS A 103 15.25 -15.75 -4.72
C LYS A 103 16.00 -14.57 -4.10
N ASN A 104 15.89 -13.39 -4.69
CA ASN A 104 16.54 -12.15 -4.25
C ASN A 104 15.70 -11.33 -3.26
N ILE A 105 14.59 -11.87 -2.77
CA ILE A 105 13.70 -11.21 -1.80
C ILE A 105 13.60 -12.07 -0.55
N ARG A 106 14.00 -11.50 0.59
CA ARG A 106 13.81 -12.11 1.92
C ARG A 106 12.70 -11.37 2.65
N ILE A 107 11.68 -12.08 3.09
CA ILE A 107 10.59 -11.50 3.91
C ILE A 107 10.85 -11.87 5.36
N LEU A 108 11.08 -10.86 6.20
CA LEU A 108 11.47 -10.99 7.59
C LEU A 108 10.33 -10.49 8.51
N LYS A 109 9.77 -11.41 9.31
CA LYS A 109 8.69 -11.10 10.26
C LYS A 109 9.30 -10.65 11.60
N GLU A 110 9.71 -9.40 11.65
CA GLU A 110 10.28 -8.83 12.87
C GLU A 110 10.01 -7.33 12.97
N ASP A 111 9.96 -6.86 14.22
CA ASP A 111 9.81 -5.45 14.51
C ASP A 111 11.18 -4.76 14.44
N ILE A 112 11.20 -3.63 13.79
CA ILE A 112 12.39 -2.81 13.56
C ILE A 112 12.29 -1.56 14.41
N ILE A 113 13.36 -1.21 15.10
CA ILE A 113 13.47 -0.01 15.91
C ILE A 113 14.41 1.02 15.27
N GLU A 114 14.17 2.30 15.54
CA GLU A 114 15.03 3.39 15.09
C GLU A 114 15.60 4.09 16.32
N ILE A 115 16.92 4.19 16.37
CA ILE A 115 17.65 4.88 17.45
C ILE A 115 18.67 5.81 16.77
N ASN A 116 18.61 7.11 17.05
CA ASN A 116 19.55 8.11 16.52
C ASN A 116 19.70 8.06 14.98
N ASN A 117 18.57 7.94 14.26
CA ASN A 117 18.51 7.83 12.80
C ASN A 117 19.17 6.55 12.22
N LYS A 118 19.48 5.58 13.05
CA LYS A 118 19.92 4.24 12.64
C LYS A 118 18.82 3.22 12.92
N ILE A 119 18.82 2.16 12.17
CA ILE A 119 17.78 1.15 12.18
C ILE A 119 18.37 -0.17 12.68
N TYR A 120 17.65 -0.79 13.61
CA TYR A 120 18.10 -2.02 14.28
C TYR A 120 17.01 -3.08 14.24
N ASN A 121 17.43 -4.33 14.15
CA ASN A 121 16.54 -5.46 14.32
C ASN A 121 16.29 -5.74 15.84
N LYS A 122 15.47 -6.74 16.14
CA LYS A 122 15.14 -7.13 17.52
C LYS A 122 16.34 -7.61 18.35
N ASN A 123 17.44 -8.01 17.71
CA ASN A 123 18.66 -8.46 18.37
C ASN A 123 19.65 -7.32 18.60
N ASN A 124 19.29 -6.08 18.31
CA ASN A 124 20.15 -4.91 18.34
C ASN A 124 21.25 -4.89 17.25
N ASP A 125 21.10 -5.68 16.19
CA ASP A 125 22.00 -5.59 15.04
C ASP A 125 21.57 -4.42 14.15
N GLU A 126 22.52 -3.56 13.77
CA GLU A 126 22.26 -2.46 12.84
C GLU A 126 21.96 -3.00 11.45
N ILE A 127 20.86 -2.55 10.84
CA ILE A 127 20.48 -2.88 9.46
C ILE A 127 21.23 -1.92 8.54
N ILE A 128 22.14 -2.47 7.74
CA ILE A 128 22.94 -1.73 6.78
C ILE A 128 22.55 -2.19 5.37
N SER A 129 22.14 -1.22 4.54
CA SER A 129 21.79 -1.46 3.13
C SER A 129 22.17 -0.25 2.29
N ASP A 130 22.36 -0.44 0.97
CA ASP A 130 22.61 0.67 0.04
C ASP A 130 21.41 1.66 0.05
N PHE A 131 20.18 1.13 0.18
CA PHE A 131 18.96 1.93 0.26
C PHE A 131 18.03 1.39 1.35
N ILE A 132 17.45 2.29 2.15
CA ILE A 132 16.47 1.95 3.18
C ILE A 132 15.20 2.76 2.94
N PHE A 133 14.08 2.06 2.74
CA PHE A 133 12.75 2.65 2.59
C PHE A 133 11.91 2.29 3.81
N ASP A 134 11.58 3.27 4.63
CA ASP A 134 10.76 3.09 5.82
C ASP A 134 9.36 3.65 5.60
N SER A 135 8.38 2.77 5.39
CA SER A 135 6.98 3.10 5.15
C SER A 135 6.16 3.18 6.43
N ARG A 136 6.78 3.06 7.59
CA ARG A 136 6.07 3.18 8.88
C ARG A 136 5.71 4.63 9.16
N TYR A 137 4.54 4.81 9.74
CA TYR A 137 4.14 6.13 10.22
C TYR A 137 5.04 6.58 11.37
N LYS A 138 5.70 7.72 11.20
CA LYS A 138 6.54 8.34 12.24
C LYS A 138 5.88 9.63 12.71
N ASN A 139 5.30 9.60 13.91
CA ASN A 139 4.70 10.79 14.51
C ASN A 139 5.81 11.71 15.06
N LYS A 140 6.36 12.57 14.19
CA LYS A 140 7.42 13.54 14.59
C LYS A 140 6.90 14.98 14.67
N SER A 141 5.64 15.26 14.31
CA SER A 141 5.09 16.62 14.28
C SER A 141 4.02 16.82 15.35
N LYS A 142 4.07 17.97 16.04
CA LYS A 142 3.01 18.43 16.94
C LYS A 142 1.78 18.96 16.18
N ASN A 143 1.94 19.30 14.89
CA ASN A 143 0.89 19.82 14.03
C ASN A 143 0.53 18.76 12.99
N ILE A 144 -0.40 17.87 13.34
CA ILE A 144 -0.90 16.83 12.45
C ILE A 144 -2.31 17.22 12.02
N PHE A 145 -2.51 17.36 10.72
CA PHE A 145 -3.85 17.41 10.15
C PHE A 145 -4.32 15.98 9.92
N LEU A 146 -5.40 15.58 10.59
CA LEU A 146 -6.03 14.28 10.41
C LEU A 146 -7.22 14.45 9.49
N GLN A 147 -7.26 13.66 8.43
CA GLN A 147 -8.42 13.54 7.58
C GLN A 147 -9.22 12.31 8.04
N HIS A 148 -10.40 12.54 8.60
CA HIS A 148 -11.29 11.50 9.07
C HIS A 148 -12.31 11.16 8.00
N PHE A 149 -12.42 9.88 7.69
CA PHE A 149 -13.46 9.36 6.82
C PHE A 149 -14.36 8.41 7.61
N LYS A 150 -15.65 8.51 7.36
CA LYS A 150 -16.62 7.50 7.76
C LYS A 150 -17.28 6.98 6.49
N GLY A 151 -17.09 5.70 6.21
CA GLY A 151 -17.71 5.03 5.06
C GLY A 151 -18.70 3.97 5.53
N PHE A 152 -19.67 3.69 4.69
CA PHE A 152 -20.62 2.59 4.84
C PHE A 152 -20.49 1.68 3.63
N LEU A 153 -20.36 0.38 3.87
CA LEU A 153 -20.55 -0.62 2.84
C LEU A 153 -22.03 -0.97 2.82
N ILE A 154 -22.71 -0.64 1.74
CA ILE A 154 -24.14 -0.92 1.57
C ILE A 154 -24.24 -2.09 0.59
N LYS A 155 -24.94 -3.14 0.99
CA LYS A 155 -25.38 -4.21 0.12
C LYS A 155 -26.87 -4.06 -0.09
N THR A 156 -27.27 -3.88 -1.34
CA THR A 156 -28.68 -3.77 -1.72
C THR A 156 -29.20 -5.12 -2.22
N GLU A 157 -30.48 -5.40 -2.01
CA GLU A 157 -31.13 -6.62 -2.50
C GLU A 157 -31.48 -6.51 -4.00
N THR A 158 -31.64 -5.30 -4.48
CA THR A 158 -31.89 -4.97 -5.89
C THR A 158 -30.89 -3.94 -6.36
N ASP A 159 -30.66 -3.87 -7.64
CA ASP A 159 -29.83 -2.85 -8.26
C ASP A 159 -30.52 -1.50 -8.13
N CYS A 160 -29.99 -0.64 -7.27
CA CYS A 160 -30.56 0.68 -6.98
C CYS A 160 -29.65 1.84 -7.37
N PHE A 161 -28.54 1.55 -8.02
CA PHE A 161 -27.64 2.57 -8.53
C PHE A 161 -27.61 2.48 -10.04
N ASP A 162 -27.90 3.59 -10.70
CA ASP A 162 -27.76 3.73 -12.16
C ASP A 162 -26.27 3.63 -12.54
N ASP A 163 -25.98 2.87 -13.59
CA ASP A 163 -24.64 2.73 -14.17
C ASP A 163 -24.14 4.05 -14.80
#